data_cbb57233983f854da1bc2d5b181048ff
#
_entry.id   cbb57233983f854da1bc2d5b181048ff
#
_cell.length_a   1.000
_cell.length_b   1.000
_cell.length_c   1.000
_cell.angle_alpha   90.00
_cell.angle_beta   90.00
_cell.angle_gamma   90.00
#
_symmetry.space_group_name_H-M   'P 1'
#
loop_
_entity.id
_entity.type
_entity.pdbx_description
1 polymer ?
#
loop_
_entity_poly.entity_id
_entity_poly.type
_entity_poly.pdbx_seq_one_letter_code
_entity_poly.pdbx_strand_id
1 'polypeptide(L)'
;MHPKICLCLTGKTLKENLELLDKYRSYIDIAELRVDQLTNDERLHVRKFPELAGIPCILTIRRRIDGGAYFEGEATRTTLFARALAFADQDTRKNFAYVDLETDYMVPSLQEAALAFGTKIIRSYHNMTDMENNIAEKIKKMRITGHEIPKIACMPHSLSDVTQFFKEAKNIKDSEHILCLMGDYGLPTRILASHLNSFLTYKFNSVTVIGLIFI
;
A
#
# COMPACT_ATOMS: atom_id res chain seq x y z
N MET A 1 -13.25 9.50 10.01
CA MET A 1 -13.20 9.03 8.60
C MET A 1 -13.32 7.51 8.63
N HIS A 2 -14.08 6.89 7.73
CA HIS A 2 -14.09 5.44 7.62
C HIS A 2 -12.88 5.02 6.77
N PRO A 3 -11.96 4.19 7.30
CA PRO A 3 -10.85 3.67 6.53
C PRO A 3 -11.34 2.89 5.32
N LYS A 4 -10.70 3.07 4.17
CA LYS A 4 -10.98 2.26 2.99
C LYS A 4 -10.44 0.84 3.19
N ILE A 5 -11.16 -0.17 2.73
CA ILE A 5 -10.73 -1.56 2.79
C ILE A 5 -9.91 -1.86 1.53
N CYS A 6 -8.63 -2.16 1.70
CA CYS A 6 -7.70 -2.47 0.63
C CYS A 6 -7.42 -3.99 0.58
N LEU A 7 -7.74 -4.63 -0.54
CA LEU A 7 -7.39 -6.04 -0.79
C LEU A 7 -5.98 -6.14 -1.37
N CYS A 8 -5.09 -6.86 -0.67
CA CYS A 8 -3.77 -7.23 -1.19
C CYS A 8 -3.89 -8.39 -2.18
N LEU A 9 -3.49 -8.16 -3.42
CA LEU A 9 -3.48 -9.13 -4.52
C LEU A 9 -2.06 -9.68 -4.70
N THR A 10 -1.87 -10.93 -4.33
CA THR A 10 -0.55 -11.61 -4.28
C THR A 10 -0.48 -12.86 -5.18
N GLY A 11 -1.41 -13.02 -6.10
CA GLY A 11 -1.41 -14.08 -7.11
C GLY A 11 -0.22 -13.97 -8.05
N LYS A 12 0.16 -15.07 -8.69
CA LYS A 12 1.29 -15.16 -9.61
C LYS A 12 0.99 -14.61 -10.99
N THR A 13 -0.29 -14.51 -11.35
CA THR A 13 -0.76 -14.00 -12.64
C THR A 13 -1.79 -12.89 -12.44
N LEU A 14 -1.95 -12.02 -13.44
CA LEU A 14 -2.99 -10.99 -13.42
C LEU A 14 -4.39 -11.60 -13.37
N LYS A 15 -4.57 -12.75 -14.03
CA LYS A 15 -5.84 -13.49 -14.05
C LYS A 15 -6.22 -13.96 -12.64
N GLU A 16 -5.30 -14.63 -11.92
CA GLU A 16 -5.54 -15.03 -10.51
C GLU A 16 -5.93 -13.86 -9.63
N ASN A 17 -5.27 -12.72 -9.82
CA ASN A 17 -5.55 -11.51 -9.05
C ASN A 17 -6.93 -10.91 -9.39
N LEU A 18 -7.36 -10.95 -10.65
CA LEU A 18 -8.71 -10.52 -11.04
C LEU A 18 -9.80 -11.45 -10.50
N GLU A 19 -9.59 -12.76 -10.55
CA GLU A 19 -10.52 -13.76 -9.99
C GLU A 19 -10.67 -13.55 -8.46
N LEU A 20 -9.56 -13.31 -7.78
CA LEU A 20 -9.59 -13.00 -6.34
C LEU A 20 -10.31 -11.68 -6.06
N LEU A 21 -10.05 -10.65 -6.86
CA LEU A 21 -10.72 -9.36 -6.77
C LEU A 21 -12.23 -9.51 -6.93
N ASP A 22 -12.69 -10.24 -7.94
CA ASP A 22 -14.12 -10.43 -8.19
C ASP A 22 -14.83 -11.14 -7.04
N LYS A 23 -14.17 -12.10 -6.39
CA LYS A 23 -14.70 -12.79 -5.22
C LYS A 23 -14.97 -11.84 -4.03
N TYR A 24 -14.18 -10.78 -3.89
CA TYR A 24 -14.27 -9.85 -2.75
C TYR A 24 -14.74 -8.45 -3.11
N ARG A 25 -15.09 -8.20 -4.37
CA ARG A 25 -15.41 -6.88 -4.93
C ARG A 25 -16.42 -6.08 -4.11
N SER A 26 -17.47 -6.71 -3.58
CA SER A 26 -18.52 -6.05 -2.80
C SER A 26 -18.08 -5.62 -1.38
N TYR A 27 -16.88 -6.01 -0.96
CA TYR A 27 -16.38 -5.79 0.40
C TYR A 27 -15.15 -4.91 0.47
N ILE A 28 -14.70 -4.36 -0.66
CA ILE A 28 -13.45 -3.61 -0.75
C ILE A 28 -13.63 -2.32 -1.52
N ASP A 29 -12.80 -1.35 -1.19
CA ASP A 29 -12.80 -0.02 -1.84
C ASP A 29 -11.61 0.15 -2.79
N ILE A 30 -10.50 -0.56 -2.51
CA ILE A 30 -9.21 -0.44 -3.22
C ILE A 30 -8.60 -1.82 -3.36
N ALA A 31 -7.85 -2.05 -4.45
CA ALA A 31 -7.00 -3.23 -4.62
C ALA A 31 -5.51 -2.82 -4.68
N GLU A 32 -4.64 -3.50 -3.94
CA GLU A 32 -3.19 -3.34 -4.07
C GLU A 32 -2.64 -4.49 -4.93
N LEU A 33 -2.13 -4.18 -6.13
CA LEU A 33 -1.46 -5.17 -6.97
C LEU A 33 0.02 -5.28 -6.56
N ARG A 34 0.38 -6.43 -6.01
CA ARG A 34 1.75 -6.79 -5.60
C ARG A 34 2.51 -7.34 -6.79
N VAL A 35 3.06 -6.43 -7.61
CA VAL A 35 3.81 -6.77 -8.83
C VAL A 35 5.06 -7.60 -8.51
N ASP A 36 5.65 -7.42 -7.34
CA ASP A 36 6.76 -8.24 -6.86
C ASP A 36 6.40 -9.73 -6.70
N GLN A 37 5.12 -10.09 -6.59
CA GLN A 37 4.63 -11.47 -6.49
C GLN A 37 4.32 -12.11 -7.85
N LEU A 38 4.15 -11.31 -8.90
CA LEU A 38 3.87 -11.80 -10.24
C LEU A 38 5.08 -12.52 -10.86
N THR A 39 4.81 -13.41 -11.81
CA THR A 39 5.86 -13.95 -12.68
C THR A 39 6.47 -12.84 -13.54
N ASN A 40 7.69 -13.05 -14.03
CA ASN A 40 8.41 -12.02 -14.80
C ASN A 40 7.64 -11.58 -16.05
N ASP A 41 7.01 -12.50 -16.77
CA ASP A 41 6.22 -12.18 -17.96
C ASP A 41 4.99 -11.33 -17.61
N GLU A 42 4.29 -11.66 -16.54
CA GLU A 42 3.10 -10.94 -16.08
C GLU A 42 3.41 -9.50 -15.64
N ARG A 43 4.60 -9.26 -15.05
CA ARG A 43 5.06 -7.91 -14.66
C ARG A 43 5.10 -6.92 -15.82
N LEU A 44 5.26 -7.40 -17.04
CA LEU A 44 5.31 -6.56 -18.23
C LEU A 44 3.92 -6.06 -18.69
N HIS A 45 2.85 -6.64 -18.18
CA HIS A 45 1.47 -6.42 -18.63
C HIS A 45 0.60 -5.66 -17.62
N VAL A 46 1.16 -5.24 -16.48
CA VAL A 46 0.41 -4.62 -15.36
C VAL A 46 -0.27 -3.30 -15.71
N ARG A 47 0.17 -2.61 -16.77
CA ARG A 47 -0.32 -1.28 -17.16
C ARG A 47 -1.85 -1.21 -17.28
N LYS A 48 -2.48 -2.25 -17.83
CA LYS A 48 -3.94 -2.30 -18.03
C LYS A 48 -4.71 -2.88 -16.84
N PHE A 49 -4.03 -3.26 -15.78
CA PHE A 49 -4.69 -3.87 -14.64
C PHE A 49 -5.79 -2.99 -14.01
N PRO A 50 -5.61 -1.67 -13.80
CA PRO A 50 -6.67 -0.83 -13.23
C PRO A 50 -7.95 -0.79 -14.08
N GLU A 51 -7.82 -0.75 -15.42
CA GLU A 51 -8.97 -0.80 -16.33
C GLU A 51 -9.73 -2.12 -16.21
N LEU A 52 -9.03 -3.24 -16.13
CA LEU A 52 -9.62 -4.57 -15.95
C LEU A 52 -10.22 -4.75 -14.55
N ALA A 53 -9.57 -4.20 -13.53
CA ALA A 53 -10.03 -4.25 -12.15
C ALA A 53 -11.32 -3.44 -11.92
N GLY A 54 -11.48 -2.28 -12.60
CA GLY A 54 -12.66 -1.43 -12.52
C GLY A 54 -12.89 -0.79 -11.15
N ILE A 55 -11.86 -0.77 -10.28
CA ILE A 55 -11.82 -0.09 -8.99
C ILE A 55 -10.46 0.59 -8.83
N PRO A 56 -10.30 1.57 -7.90
CA PRO A 56 -9.02 2.18 -7.64
C PRO A 56 -7.96 1.15 -7.27
N CYS A 57 -6.76 1.22 -7.90
CA CYS A 57 -5.68 0.29 -7.68
C CYS A 57 -4.42 0.99 -7.17
N ILE A 58 -3.68 0.31 -6.28
CA ILE A 58 -2.34 0.67 -5.83
C ILE A 58 -1.33 -0.18 -6.60
N LEU A 59 -0.35 0.47 -7.22
CA LEU A 59 0.82 -0.19 -7.82
C LEU A 59 1.90 -0.35 -6.75
N THR A 60 2.27 -1.58 -6.42
CA THR A 60 3.32 -1.88 -5.44
C THR A 60 4.32 -2.88 -5.99
N ILE A 61 5.62 -2.53 -5.93
CA ILE A 61 6.75 -3.41 -6.24
C ILE A 61 7.65 -3.46 -5.00
N ARG A 62 7.28 -4.29 -4.02
CA ARG A 62 7.91 -4.31 -2.70
C ARG A 62 9.24 -5.06 -2.71
N ARG A 63 10.31 -4.41 -2.22
CA ARG A 63 11.64 -5.02 -2.06
C ARG A 63 11.63 -6.09 -0.98
N ARG A 64 12.56 -7.04 -1.09
CA ARG A 64 12.75 -8.09 -0.08
C ARG A 64 13.09 -7.52 1.30
N ILE A 65 13.90 -6.46 1.35
CA ILE A 65 14.27 -5.79 2.59
C ILE A 65 13.06 -5.17 3.32
N ASP A 66 12.00 -4.83 2.58
CA ASP A 66 10.76 -4.25 3.11
C ASP A 66 9.62 -5.29 3.19
N GLY A 67 9.97 -6.58 3.27
CA GLY A 67 9.00 -7.68 3.40
C GLY A 67 8.32 -8.10 2.10
N GLY A 68 8.86 -7.73 0.94
CA GLY A 68 8.39 -8.15 -0.37
C GLY A 68 9.14 -9.32 -0.98
N ALA A 69 8.91 -9.55 -2.27
CA ALA A 69 9.57 -10.60 -3.04
C ALA A 69 10.57 -10.06 -4.08
N TYR A 70 10.60 -8.74 -4.32
CA TYR A 70 11.44 -8.14 -5.35
C TYR A 70 12.92 -8.10 -4.93
N PHE A 71 13.85 -8.55 -5.82
CA PHE A 71 15.29 -8.63 -5.55
C PHE A 71 16.20 -8.27 -6.73
N GLU A 72 15.65 -7.87 -7.88
CA GLU A 72 16.40 -7.68 -9.14
C GLU A 72 17.14 -6.33 -9.24
N GLY A 73 17.10 -5.51 -8.19
CA GLY A 73 17.77 -4.21 -8.12
C GLY A 73 16.92 -3.01 -8.52
N GLU A 74 17.35 -1.82 -8.08
CA GLU A 74 16.56 -0.59 -8.20
C GLU A 74 16.39 -0.10 -9.64
N ALA A 75 17.38 -0.29 -10.51
CA ALA A 75 17.28 0.13 -11.91
C ALA A 75 16.17 -0.62 -12.66
N THR A 76 16.13 -1.95 -12.50
CA THR A 76 15.07 -2.79 -13.09
C THR A 76 13.71 -2.45 -12.47
N ARG A 77 13.66 -2.23 -11.15
CA ARG A 77 12.43 -1.83 -10.45
C ARG A 77 11.89 -0.48 -10.97
N THR A 78 12.76 0.49 -11.18
CA THR A 78 12.40 1.78 -11.77
C THR A 78 11.82 1.61 -13.17
N THR A 79 12.41 0.73 -13.98
CA THR A 79 11.88 0.42 -15.32
C THR A 79 10.49 -0.21 -15.25
N LEU A 80 10.23 -1.12 -14.29
CA LEU A 80 8.91 -1.71 -14.10
C LEU A 80 7.88 -0.66 -13.65
N PHE A 81 8.22 0.24 -12.72
CA PHE A 81 7.35 1.36 -12.35
C PHE A 81 7.05 2.27 -13.56
N ALA A 82 8.09 2.65 -14.30
CA ALA A 82 7.92 3.48 -15.49
C ALA A 82 7.00 2.83 -16.53
N ARG A 83 7.15 1.53 -16.79
CA ARG A 83 6.27 0.79 -17.71
C ARG A 83 4.82 0.72 -17.23
N ALA A 84 4.62 0.51 -15.93
CA ALA A 84 3.28 0.41 -15.34
C ALA A 84 2.54 1.76 -15.38
N LEU A 85 3.26 2.87 -15.25
CA LEU A 85 2.73 4.23 -15.24
C LEU A 85 2.78 4.91 -16.62
N ALA A 86 3.54 4.34 -17.59
CA ALA A 86 3.67 4.91 -18.92
C ALA A 86 2.35 4.87 -19.69
N PHE A 87 2.23 5.79 -20.66
CA PHE A 87 1.06 5.88 -21.53
C PHE A 87 -0.27 5.92 -20.75
N ALA A 88 -0.27 6.70 -19.67
CA ALA A 88 -1.46 6.90 -18.88
C ALA A 88 -2.64 7.35 -19.74
N ASP A 89 -3.81 6.80 -19.45
CA ASP A 89 -5.05 7.17 -20.15
C ASP A 89 -5.51 8.55 -19.66
N GLN A 90 -6.16 9.33 -20.54
CA GLN A 90 -6.80 10.59 -20.15
C GLN A 90 -7.95 10.35 -19.16
N ASP A 91 -8.62 9.22 -19.26
CA ASP A 91 -9.54 8.74 -18.22
C ASP A 91 -8.73 8.18 -17.04
N THR A 92 -8.53 9.00 -16.03
CA THR A 92 -7.72 8.66 -14.85
C THR A 92 -8.20 7.42 -14.10
N ARG A 93 -9.47 6.99 -14.31
CA ARG A 93 -10.01 5.75 -13.72
C ARG A 93 -9.37 4.49 -14.29
N LYS A 94 -8.76 4.58 -15.46
CA LYS A 94 -8.02 3.49 -16.12
C LYS A 94 -6.56 3.42 -15.70
N ASN A 95 -6.08 4.38 -14.92
CA ASN A 95 -4.72 4.44 -14.39
C ASN A 95 -4.66 3.90 -12.96
N PHE A 96 -3.46 3.58 -12.49
CA PHE A 96 -3.28 3.33 -11.06
C PHE A 96 -3.63 4.59 -10.28
N ALA A 97 -4.54 4.46 -9.32
CA ALA A 97 -4.94 5.59 -8.47
C ALA A 97 -3.83 5.97 -7.48
N TYR A 98 -3.00 4.99 -7.12
CA TYR A 98 -1.88 5.16 -6.19
C TYR A 98 -0.66 4.36 -6.66
N VAL A 99 0.53 4.85 -6.30
CA VAL A 99 1.80 4.11 -6.38
C VAL A 99 2.45 4.12 -5.01
N ASP A 100 2.89 2.94 -4.54
CA ASP A 100 3.59 2.80 -3.26
C ASP A 100 5.12 2.84 -3.50
N LEU A 101 5.76 3.88 -2.99
CA LEU A 101 7.19 4.13 -3.09
C LEU A 101 7.78 4.26 -1.68
N GLU A 102 8.83 3.51 -1.38
CA GLU A 102 9.49 3.59 -0.08
C GLU A 102 10.13 4.96 0.15
N THR A 103 10.35 5.31 1.42
CA THR A 103 10.92 6.63 1.82
C THR A 103 12.28 6.93 1.24
N ASP A 104 13.07 5.91 0.97
CA ASP A 104 14.40 6.00 0.37
C ASP A 104 14.42 5.88 -1.16
N TYR A 105 13.26 5.59 -1.77
CA TYR A 105 13.13 5.52 -3.22
C TYR A 105 12.80 6.92 -3.79
N MET A 106 13.83 7.61 -4.27
CA MET A 106 13.74 8.98 -4.75
C MET A 106 14.09 9.07 -6.24
N VAL A 107 13.07 9.00 -7.10
CA VAL A 107 13.19 9.19 -8.55
C VAL A 107 12.22 10.31 -8.96
N PRO A 108 12.67 11.58 -8.95
CA PRO A 108 11.80 12.76 -9.16
C PRO A 108 10.97 12.69 -10.44
N SER A 109 11.58 12.34 -11.56
CA SER A 109 10.89 12.24 -12.86
C SER A 109 9.74 11.22 -12.86
N LEU A 110 9.88 10.10 -12.16
CA LEU A 110 8.82 9.11 -12.02
C LEU A 110 7.67 9.65 -11.14
N GLN A 111 8.01 10.36 -10.07
CA GLN A 111 7.03 10.93 -9.15
C GLN A 111 6.23 12.05 -9.83
N GLU A 112 6.90 12.93 -10.55
CA GLU A 112 6.28 14.00 -11.33
C GLU A 112 5.35 13.42 -12.41
N ALA A 113 5.80 12.39 -13.13
CA ALA A 113 4.96 11.71 -14.12
C ALA A 113 3.73 11.07 -13.48
N ALA A 114 3.86 10.40 -12.34
CA ALA A 114 2.73 9.82 -11.63
C ALA A 114 1.69 10.88 -11.26
N LEU A 115 2.12 11.98 -10.65
CA LEU A 115 1.24 13.09 -10.24
C LEU A 115 0.57 13.77 -11.44
N ALA A 116 1.30 13.98 -12.54
CA ALA A 116 0.78 14.61 -13.75
C ALA A 116 -0.39 13.82 -14.37
N PHE A 117 -0.43 12.51 -14.18
CA PHE A 117 -1.50 11.63 -14.67
C PHE A 117 -2.51 11.22 -13.58
N GLY A 118 -2.52 11.92 -12.45
CA GLY A 118 -3.51 11.73 -11.38
C GLY A 118 -3.22 10.56 -10.43
N THR A 119 -2.06 9.91 -10.54
CA THR A 119 -1.63 8.86 -9.61
C THR A 119 -1.06 9.48 -8.34
N LYS A 120 -1.68 9.23 -7.19
CA LYS A 120 -1.19 9.71 -5.89
C LYS A 120 -0.05 8.83 -5.37
N ILE A 121 0.86 9.41 -4.61
CA ILE A 121 2.01 8.69 -4.04
C ILE A 121 1.70 8.28 -2.61
N ILE A 122 1.79 6.98 -2.33
CA ILE A 122 1.90 6.45 -0.98
C ILE A 122 3.40 6.35 -0.67
N ARG A 123 3.85 7.16 0.30
CA ARG A 123 5.24 7.14 0.76
C ARG A 123 5.34 6.17 1.92
N SER A 124 5.99 5.01 1.72
CA SER A 124 5.96 3.93 2.70
C SER A 124 7.28 3.72 3.43
N TYR A 125 7.17 3.36 4.69
CA TYR A 125 8.25 2.93 5.56
C TYR A 125 7.88 1.62 6.25
N HIS A 126 8.79 0.65 6.26
CA HIS A 126 8.62 -0.65 6.89
C HIS A 126 9.75 -0.91 7.87
N ASN A 127 9.42 -1.12 9.13
CA ASN A 127 10.34 -1.69 10.11
C ASN A 127 9.94 -3.13 10.35
N MET A 128 10.71 -4.06 9.77
CA MET A 128 10.40 -5.50 9.77
C MET A 128 10.76 -6.17 11.09
N THR A 129 11.50 -5.50 11.96
CA THR A 129 12.01 -6.07 13.21
C THR A 129 11.44 -5.42 14.46
N ASP A 130 11.16 -4.11 14.43
CA ASP A 130 10.86 -3.35 15.64
C ASP A 130 9.75 -2.33 15.44
N MET A 131 9.39 -1.68 16.53
CA MET A 131 8.49 -0.53 16.54
C MET A 131 9.24 0.75 16.11
N GLU A 132 8.48 1.70 15.57
CA GLU A 132 8.96 3.04 15.30
C GLU A 132 8.51 3.99 16.42
N ASN A 133 9.41 4.89 16.82
CA ASN A 133 9.13 5.94 17.79
C ASN A 133 8.82 7.27 17.07
N ASN A 134 8.08 8.15 17.73
CA ASN A 134 7.74 9.48 17.20
C ASN A 134 7.03 9.44 15.85
N ILE A 135 6.02 8.60 15.73
CA ILE A 135 5.26 8.34 14.48
C ILE A 135 4.78 9.64 13.84
N ALA A 136 4.29 10.60 14.64
CA ALA A 136 3.78 11.88 14.15
C ALA A 136 4.88 12.70 13.44
N GLU A 137 6.08 12.75 14.00
CA GLU A 137 7.22 13.44 13.38
C GLU A 137 7.67 12.72 12.12
N LYS A 138 7.71 11.38 12.14
CA LYS A 138 8.08 10.58 10.97
C LYS A 138 7.10 10.81 9.83
N ILE A 139 5.80 10.78 10.07
CA ILE A 139 4.76 11.09 9.07
C ILE A 139 4.99 12.47 8.45
N LYS A 140 5.31 13.47 9.27
CA LYS A 140 5.61 14.82 8.76
C LYS A 140 6.82 14.83 7.84
N LYS A 141 7.90 14.13 8.20
CA LYS A 141 9.12 14.01 7.38
C LYS A 141 8.91 13.23 6.08
N MET A 142 7.96 12.30 6.05
CA MET A 142 7.65 11.51 4.86
C MET A 142 6.90 12.30 3.78
N ARG A 143 6.34 13.46 4.10
CA ARG A 143 5.69 14.37 3.15
C ARG A 143 6.71 15.29 2.50
N ILE A 144 7.45 14.75 1.54
CA ILE A 144 8.58 15.44 0.89
C ILE A 144 8.10 16.56 -0.02
N THR A 145 7.07 16.30 -0.83
CA THR A 145 6.48 17.28 -1.75
C THR A 145 5.14 17.84 -1.24
N GLY A 146 4.62 17.31 -0.12
CA GLY A 146 3.32 17.68 0.43
C GLY A 146 2.13 16.93 -0.17
N HIS A 147 2.33 16.16 -1.23
CA HIS A 147 1.29 15.41 -1.92
C HIS A 147 1.25 13.91 -1.56
N GLU A 148 2.17 13.45 -0.73
CA GLU A 148 2.27 12.06 -0.34
C GLU A 148 1.28 11.69 0.75
N ILE A 149 0.83 10.43 0.71
CA ILE A 149 0.13 9.75 1.80
C ILE A 149 1.17 8.89 2.54
N PRO A 150 1.67 9.31 3.71
CA PRO A 150 2.64 8.53 4.47
C PRO A 150 2.05 7.20 4.92
N LYS A 151 2.84 6.12 4.82
CA LYS A 151 2.49 4.79 5.30
C LYS A 151 3.59 4.26 6.20
N ILE A 152 3.24 3.91 7.45
CA ILE A 152 4.16 3.30 8.41
C ILE A 152 3.64 1.90 8.75
N ALA A 153 4.52 0.91 8.57
CA ALA A 153 4.30 -0.48 8.98
C ALA A 153 5.45 -0.94 9.88
N CYS A 154 5.13 -1.39 11.10
CA CYS A 154 6.11 -1.80 12.11
C CYS A 154 5.78 -3.16 12.69
N MET A 155 6.79 -3.81 13.33
CA MET A 155 6.65 -5.11 13.96
C MET A 155 6.53 -4.95 15.48
N PRO A 156 5.34 -5.13 16.07
CA PRO A 156 5.18 -5.15 17.53
C PRO A 156 5.59 -6.50 18.10
N HIS A 157 6.13 -6.47 19.32
CA HIS A 157 6.52 -7.67 20.08
C HIS A 157 5.57 -7.95 21.26
N SER A 158 4.68 -7.01 21.54
CA SER A 158 3.76 -7.10 22.67
C SER A 158 2.47 -6.29 22.45
N LEU A 159 1.45 -6.56 23.26
CA LEU A 159 0.24 -5.72 23.31
C LEU A 159 0.54 -4.32 23.87
N SER A 160 1.60 -4.18 24.67
CA SER A 160 2.06 -2.86 25.13
C SER A 160 2.50 -1.97 23.97
N ASP A 161 3.24 -2.54 23.00
CA ASP A 161 3.67 -1.83 21.79
C ASP A 161 2.45 -1.36 20.97
N VAL A 162 1.47 -2.24 20.83
CA VAL A 162 0.21 -1.91 20.14
C VAL A 162 -0.50 -0.73 20.84
N THR A 163 -0.60 -0.81 22.16
CA THR A 163 -1.24 0.26 22.97
C THR A 163 -0.50 1.58 22.83
N GLN A 164 0.83 1.56 22.87
CA GLN A 164 1.67 2.74 22.68
C GLN A 164 1.49 3.32 21.28
N PHE A 165 1.44 2.47 20.24
CA PHE A 165 1.21 2.90 18.87
C PHE A 165 -0.12 3.66 18.70
N PHE A 166 -1.20 3.15 19.30
CA PHE A 166 -2.49 3.87 19.32
C PHE A 166 -2.42 5.21 20.07
N LYS A 167 -1.64 5.29 21.15
CA LYS A 167 -1.44 6.57 21.89
C LYS A 167 -0.69 7.59 21.03
N GLU A 168 0.37 7.17 20.36
CA GLU A 168 1.16 8.05 19.50
C GLU A 168 0.38 8.52 18.26
N ALA A 169 -0.44 7.64 17.67
CA ALA A 169 -1.29 7.98 16.53
C ALA A 169 -2.25 9.15 16.81
N LYS A 170 -2.68 9.33 18.05
CA LYS A 170 -3.54 10.48 18.45
C LYS A 170 -2.85 11.83 18.29
N ASN A 171 -1.52 11.87 18.22
CA ASN A 171 -0.75 13.11 18.02
C ASN A 171 -0.67 13.52 16.54
N ILE A 172 -1.13 12.65 15.62
CA ILE A 172 -1.16 12.96 14.20
C ILE A 172 -2.42 13.76 13.91
N LYS A 173 -2.24 15.01 13.48
CA LYS A 173 -3.34 15.94 13.19
C LYS A 173 -3.49 16.13 11.67
N ASP A 174 -4.75 16.14 11.22
CA ASP A 174 -5.23 16.68 9.94
C ASP A 174 -4.49 16.24 8.67
N SER A 175 -4.09 14.97 8.57
CA SER A 175 -3.41 14.50 7.39
C SER A 175 -3.78 13.06 7.02
N GLU A 176 -4.03 12.80 5.75
CA GLU A 176 -4.18 11.44 5.24
C GLU A 176 -2.89 10.65 5.52
N HIS A 177 -3.00 9.52 6.17
CA HIS A 177 -1.87 8.62 6.47
C HIS A 177 -2.36 7.18 6.59
N ILE A 178 -1.43 6.24 6.53
CA ILE A 178 -1.71 4.81 6.66
C ILE A 178 -0.83 4.29 7.80
N LEU A 179 -1.47 3.70 8.81
CA LEU A 179 -0.81 3.10 9.96
C LEU A 179 -1.23 1.63 10.09
N CYS A 180 -0.25 0.74 10.12
CA CYS A 180 -0.51 -0.67 10.38
C CYS A 180 0.66 -1.31 11.14
N LEU A 181 0.33 -2.26 12.00
CA LEU A 181 1.31 -3.13 12.63
C LEU A 181 1.28 -4.51 11.95
N MET A 182 2.44 -5.14 11.89
CA MET A 182 2.63 -6.45 11.26
C MET A 182 2.54 -7.58 12.30
N GLY A 183 2.61 -8.83 11.84
CA GLY A 183 2.54 -10.01 12.70
C GLY A 183 1.20 -10.18 13.42
N ASP A 184 1.15 -11.13 14.35
CA ASP A 184 -0.07 -11.49 15.07
C ASP A 184 -0.55 -10.37 15.99
N TYR A 185 0.36 -9.68 16.67
CA TYR A 185 0.02 -8.52 17.49
C TYR A 185 -0.49 -7.32 16.68
N GLY A 186 -0.25 -7.31 15.36
CA GLY A 186 -0.69 -6.21 14.47
C GLY A 186 -2.18 -6.20 14.14
N LEU A 187 -2.90 -7.30 14.38
CA LEU A 187 -4.31 -7.45 14.02
C LEU A 187 -5.22 -6.32 14.55
N PRO A 188 -5.09 -5.84 15.79
CA PRO A 188 -5.91 -4.73 16.29
C PRO A 188 -5.86 -3.48 15.43
N THR A 189 -4.72 -3.16 14.81
CA THR A 189 -4.58 -1.96 13.96
C THR A 189 -5.37 -2.06 12.66
N ARG A 190 -5.66 -3.28 12.18
CA ARG A 190 -6.50 -3.50 11.00
C ARG A 190 -7.98 -3.39 11.34
N ILE A 191 -8.41 -3.94 12.47
CA ILE A 191 -9.80 -3.91 12.93
C ILE A 191 -10.18 -2.50 13.39
N LEU A 192 -9.30 -1.84 14.13
CA LEU A 192 -9.51 -0.53 14.73
C LEU A 192 -8.84 0.60 13.94
N ALA A 193 -8.68 0.44 12.62
CA ALA A 193 -8.02 1.44 11.75
C ALA A 193 -8.68 2.83 11.81
N SER A 194 -9.98 2.90 12.09
CA SER A 194 -10.70 4.16 12.33
C SER A 194 -10.17 4.92 13.55
N HIS A 195 -9.74 4.22 14.61
CA HIS A 195 -9.16 4.83 15.81
C HIS A 195 -7.73 5.36 15.57
N LEU A 196 -7.10 4.92 14.48
CA LEU A 196 -5.81 5.43 14.01
C LEU A 196 -5.98 6.58 13.01
N ASN A 197 -7.20 6.96 12.64
CA ASN A 197 -7.50 7.84 11.52
C ASN A 197 -6.82 7.43 10.21
N SER A 198 -6.56 6.13 10.05
CA SER A 198 -5.88 5.59 8.89
C SER A 198 -6.72 5.75 7.62
N PHE A 199 -6.10 6.20 6.52
CA PHE A 199 -6.75 6.35 5.22
C PHE A 199 -7.33 5.05 4.69
N LEU A 200 -6.59 3.95 4.90
CA LEU A 200 -7.03 2.60 4.55
C LEU A 200 -6.55 1.56 5.56
N THR A 201 -7.15 0.38 5.49
CA THR A 201 -6.71 -0.83 6.18
C THR A 201 -6.50 -1.96 5.18
N TYR A 202 -5.51 -2.82 5.43
CA TYR A 202 -5.16 -3.92 4.54
C TYR A 202 -5.84 -5.22 4.95
N LYS A 203 -6.46 -5.88 3.94
CA LYS A 203 -6.97 -7.24 4.03
C LYS A 203 -6.05 -8.17 3.24
N PHE A 204 -5.51 -9.18 3.89
CA PHE A 204 -4.78 -10.26 3.25
C PHE A 204 -5.70 -11.46 2.99
N ASN A 205 -5.37 -12.25 1.98
CA ASN A 205 -6.15 -13.42 1.54
C ASN A 205 -6.10 -14.62 2.52
N SER A 206 -5.54 -14.50 3.72
CA SER A 206 -5.60 -15.57 4.70
C SER A 206 -7.01 -15.65 5.29
N VAL A 207 -7.59 -16.83 5.24
CA VAL A 207 -8.99 -17.16 5.63
C VAL A 207 -9.36 -16.70 7.05
N THR A 208 -8.39 -16.48 7.92
CA THR A 208 -8.58 -16.20 9.35
C THR A 208 -9.06 -14.78 9.67
N VAL A 209 -8.90 -13.81 8.77
CA VAL A 209 -9.22 -12.39 9.05
C VAL A 209 -10.57 -11.97 8.47
N ILE A 210 -11.18 -12.78 7.61
CA ILE A 210 -12.43 -12.44 6.91
C ILE A 210 -13.61 -12.30 7.88
N GLY A 211 -13.65 -13.09 8.95
CA GLY A 211 -14.74 -13.07 9.91
C GLY A 211 -14.74 -11.89 10.90
N LEU A 212 -13.61 -11.20 11.07
CA LEU A 212 -13.45 -10.17 12.10
C LEU A 212 -13.66 -8.71 11.60
N ILE A 213 -13.72 -8.51 10.30
CA ILE A 213 -13.94 -7.17 9.70
C ILE A 213 -15.43 -6.89 9.46
N PHE A 214 -16.29 -7.91 9.59
CA PHE A 214 -17.72 -7.84 9.29
C PHE A 214 -18.64 -8.02 10.50
N ILE A 215 -18.15 -7.80 11.74
CA ILE A 215 -19.01 -7.76 12.95
C ILE A 215 -19.25 -6.32 13.38
#